data_43987445dc009a512fbbb902b3be511d
#
_entry.id   43987445dc009a512fbbb902b3be511d
#
_cell.length_a   1.000
_cell.length_b   1.000
_cell.length_c   1.000
_cell.angle_alpha   90.00
_cell.angle_beta   90.00
_cell.angle_gamma   90.00
#
_symmetry.space_group_name_H-M   'P 1'
#
loop_
_entity.id
_entity.type
_entity.pdbx_description
1 polymer ?
#
loop_
_entity_poly.entity_id
_entity_poly.type
_entity_poly.pdbx_seq_one_letter_code
_entity_poly.pdbx_strand_id
1 'polypeptide(L)'
;SEQKSLALQQEDSESKAKFEKVQAMFTGKEANVYRQRQNVLISAHGFQFTSGQSEIQTVNFPLMNKIIRAINIFPESRIEVTGHTDSTGTDNINQQLSQARAGNVGKFLTEVGEIAPERITTQGYGESRPVASNKTAAGRAENRRVEINIINQ
;
A
#
# COMPACT_ATOMS: atom_id res chain seq x y z
N SER A 1 15.23 -22.06 24.27
CA SER A 1 16.34 -22.93 23.87
C SER A 1 17.15 -22.29 22.75
N GLU A 2 18.35 -22.74 22.54
CA GLU A 2 19.22 -22.27 21.47
C GLU A 2 18.57 -22.49 20.09
N GLN A 3 17.91 -23.63 19.90
CA GLN A 3 17.25 -23.94 18.65
C GLN A 3 16.10 -22.98 18.33
N LYS A 4 15.32 -22.61 19.35
CA LYS A 4 14.26 -21.62 19.18
C LYS A 4 14.82 -20.22 18.84
N SER A 5 15.90 -19.81 19.51
CA SER A 5 16.58 -18.56 19.27
C SER A 5 17.15 -18.48 17.86
N LEU A 6 17.76 -19.57 17.39
CA LEU A 6 18.30 -19.63 16.02
C LEU A 6 17.19 -19.58 14.98
N ALA A 7 16.07 -20.30 15.23
CA ALA A 7 14.92 -20.28 14.33
C ALA A 7 14.31 -18.88 14.21
N LEU A 8 14.16 -18.16 15.34
CA LEU A 8 13.64 -16.79 15.36
C LEU A 8 14.58 -15.82 14.65
N GLN A 9 15.90 -15.97 14.82
CA GLN A 9 16.88 -15.15 14.14
C GLN A 9 16.85 -15.39 12.63
N GLN A 10 16.66 -16.64 12.20
CA GLN A 10 16.55 -16.98 10.78
C GLN A 10 15.29 -16.40 10.16
N GLU A 11 14.14 -16.51 10.84
CA GLU A 11 12.89 -15.90 10.40
C GLU A 11 13.02 -14.38 10.26
N ASP A 12 13.65 -13.72 11.23
CA ASP A 12 13.87 -12.27 11.18
C ASP A 12 14.79 -11.90 10.03
N SER A 13 15.86 -12.65 9.80
CA SER A 13 16.79 -12.43 8.70
C SER A 13 16.11 -12.59 7.34
N GLU A 14 15.28 -13.62 7.17
CA GLU A 14 14.52 -13.86 5.94
C GLU A 14 13.49 -12.76 5.70
N SER A 15 12.79 -12.35 6.75
CA SER A 15 11.81 -11.27 6.71
C SER A 15 12.46 -9.95 6.32
N LYS A 16 13.63 -9.65 6.89
CA LYS A 16 14.41 -8.45 6.57
C LYS A 16 14.86 -8.46 5.11
N ALA A 17 15.36 -9.61 4.63
CA ALA A 17 15.81 -9.74 3.24
C ALA A 17 14.66 -9.52 2.25
N LYS A 18 13.48 -10.08 2.54
CA LYS A 18 12.28 -9.87 1.71
C LYS A 18 11.83 -8.41 1.72
N PHE A 19 11.84 -7.77 2.89
CA PHE A 19 11.53 -6.35 3.02
C PHE A 19 12.48 -5.50 2.16
N GLU A 20 13.78 -5.75 2.25
CA GLU A 20 14.77 -4.99 1.47
C GLU A 20 14.56 -5.17 -0.03
N LYS A 21 14.18 -6.36 -0.45
CA LYS A 21 13.84 -6.65 -1.85
C LYS A 21 12.63 -5.83 -2.31
N VAL A 22 11.59 -5.75 -1.49
CA VAL A 22 10.40 -4.92 -1.78
C VAL A 22 10.79 -3.44 -1.83
N GLN A 23 11.52 -2.98 -0.83
CA GLN A 23 11.94 -1.57 -0.75
C GLN A 23 12.73 -1.15 -2.00
N ALA A 24 13.59 -2.03 -2.51
CA ALA A 24 14.40 -1.75 -3.70
C ALA A 24 13.59 -1.65 -4.99
N MET A 25 12.35 -2.12 -5.01
CA MET A 25 11.48 -2.04 -6.19
C MET A 25 10.95 -0.64 -6.47
N PHE A 26 10.85 0.19 -5.44
CA PHE A 26 10.16 1.48 -5.52
C PHE A 26 11.14 2.65 -5.40
N THR A 27 10.90 3.68 -6.21
CA THR A 27 11.59 4.96 -6.05
C THR A 27 10.89 5.78 -4.98
N GLY A 28 11.59 6.80 -4.43
CA GLY A 28 10.99 7.70 -3.45
C GLY A 28 9.79 8.49 -3.96
N LYS A 29 9.67 8.66 -5.28
CA LYS A 29 8.51 9.30 -5.90
C LYS A 29 7.29 8.38 -5.99
N GLU A 30 7.52 7.07 -5.97
CA GLU A 30 6.45 6.08 -6.10
C GLU A 30 5.85 5.71 -4.74
N ALA A 31 6.71 5.37 -3.79
CA ALA A 31 6.25 4.86 -2.50
C ALA A 31 7.34 4.94 -1.45
N ASN A 32 6.90 4.99 -0.20
CA ASN A 32 7.75 4.71 0.97
C ASN A 32 7.39 3.32 1.46
N VAL A 33 8.41 2.53 1.83
CA VAL A 33 8.21 1.14 2.25
C VAL A 33 8.76 0.99 3.67
N TYR A 34 7.93 0.43 4.54
CA TYR A 34 8.22 0.28 5.97
C TYR A 34 8.12 -1.18 6.37
N ARG A 35 8.97 -1.58 7.33
CA ARG A 35 8.92 -2.90 7.91
C ARG A 35 8.34 -2.81 9.32
N GLN A 36 7.36 -3.67 9.60
CA GLN A 36 6.75 -3.83 10.92
C GLN A 36 6.82 -5.30 11.29
N ARG A 37 7.95 -5.73 11.88
CA ARG A 37 8.27 -7.15 12.13
C ARG A 37 8.30 -7.93 10.83
N GLN A 38 7.34 -8.84 10.63
CA GLN A 38 7.22 -9.64 9.40
C GLN A 38 6.33 -8.97 8.35
N ASN A 39 5.65 -7.89 8.72
CA ASN A 39 4.74 -7.18 7.84
C ASN A 39 5.47 -6.09 7.05
N VAL A 40 4.98 -5.82 5.86
CA VAL A 40 5.53 -4.78 4.99
C VAL A 40 4.42 -3.82 4.60
N LEU A 41 4.62 -2.54 4.86
CA LEU A 41 3.70 -1.48 4.48
C LEU A 41 4.29 -0.71 3.30
N ILE A 42 3.56 -0.69 2.18
CA ILE A 42 3.88 0.11 1.01
C ILE A 42 2.94 1.32 1.02
N SER A 43 3.47 2.50 1.31
CA SER A 43 2.71 3.74 1.29
C SER A 43 2.92 4.39 -0.08
N ALA A 44 1.98 4.15 -0.99
CA ALA A 44 2.12 4.54 -2.40
C ALA A 44 1.46 5.90 -2.65
N HIS A 45 2.27 6.94 -2.64
CA HIS A 45 1.84 8.31 -2.95
C HIS A 45 2.04 8.66 -4.43
N GLY A 46 2.63 7.76 -5.21
CA GLY A 46 2.88 7.97 -6.64
C GLY A 46 1.70 7.68 -7.56
N PHE A 47 0.55 7.25 -7.02
CA PHE A 47 -0.66 7.08 -7.83
C PHE A 47 -1.13 8.43 -8.37
N GLN A 48 -1.48 8.43 -9.65
CA GLN A 48 -1.99 9.61 -10.34
C GLN A 48 -3.45 9.37 -10.70
N PHE A 49 -4.34 10.01 -9.94
CA PHE A 49 -5.77 9.98 -10.22
C PHE A 49 -6.19 11.34 -10.78
N THR A 50 -7.07 11.31 -11.78
CA THR A 50 -7.74 12.52 -12.22
C THR A 50 -8.59 13.06 -11.07
N SER A 51 -8.62 14.38 -10.88
CA SER A 51 -9.36 15.03 -9.79
C SER A 51 -10.79 14.48 -9.71
N GLY A 52 -11.19 14.02 -8.53
CA GLY A 52 -12.52 13.47 -8.30
C GLY A 52 -12.76 12.09 -8.91
N GLN A 53 -11.77 11.47 -9.54
CA GLN A 53 -11.90 10.17 -10.18
C GLN A 53 -11.21 9.08 -9.38
N SER A 54 -11.67 7.84 -9.56
CA SER A 54 -11.15 6.68 -8.83
C SER A 54 -10.62 5.57 -9.73
N GLU A 55 -10.74 5.72 -11.04
CA GLU A 55 -10.30 4.68 -11.99
C GLU A 55 -8.78 4.58 -12.04
N ILE A 56 -8.28 3.35 -12.15
CA ILE A 56 -6.85 3.09 -12.33
C ILE A 56 -6.51 3.34 -13.80
N GLN A 57 -5.85 4.45 -14.07
CA GLN A 57 -5.43 4.83 -15.42
C GLN A 57 -4.12 4.13 -15.77
N THR A 58 -3.84 4.03 -17.08
CA THR A 58 -2.65 3.33 -17.59
C THR A 58 -1.34 3.89 -17.06
N VAL A 59 -1.28 5.17 -16.72
CA VAL A 59 -0.10 5.81 -16.13
C VAL A 59 0.30 5.13 -14.81
N ASN A 60 -0.66 4.51 -14.11
CA ASN A 60 -0.44 3.84 -12.83
C ASN A 60 -0.05 2.37 -12.97
N PHE A 61 -0.10 1.80 -14.17
CA PHE A 61 0.15 0.37 -14.38
C PHE A 61 1.57 -0.04 -13.97
N PRO A 62 2.64 0.72 -14.27
CA PRO A 62 3.96 0.35 -13.76
C PRO A 62 4.04 0.25 -12.24
N LEU A 63 3.39 1.18 -11.53
CA LEU A 63 3.33 1.16 -10.07
C LEU A 63 2.52 -0.05 -9.57
N MET A 64 1.37 -0.32 -10.19
CA MET A 64 0.55 -1.48 -9.85
C MET A 64 1.32 -2.79 -10.08
N ASN A 65 2.07 -2.90 -11.17
CA ASN A 65 2.86 -4.09 -11.45
C ASN A 65 3.96 -4.31 -10.41
N LYS A 66 4.58 -3.25 -9.91
CA LYS A 66 5.54 -3.34 -8.81
C LYS A 66 4.88 -3.83 -7.52
N ILE A 67 3.69 -3.31 -7.21
CA ILE A 67 2.92 -3.74 -6.04
C ILE A 67 2.58 -5.23 -6.14
N ILE A 68 2.13 -5.69 -7.29
CA ILE A 68 1.84 -7.11 -7.53
C ILE A 68 3.09 -7.97 -7.30
N ARG A 69 4.23 -7.55 -7.84
CA ARG A 69 5.49 -8.29 -7.63
C ARG A 69 5.88 -8.34 -6.17
N ALA A 70 5.68 -7.23 -5.43
CA ALA A 70 5.97 -7.18 -4.00
C ALA A 70 5.08 -8.16 -3.23
N ILE A 71 3.79 -8.19 -3.52
CA ILE A 71 2.85 -9.11 -2.88
C ILE A 71 3.24 -10.56 -3.16
N ASN A 72 3.70 -10.87 -4.38
CA ASN A 72 4.07 -12.23 -4.76
C ASN A 72 5.33 -12.75 -4.05
N ILE A 73 6.10 -11.86 -3.43
CA ILE A 73 7.20 -12.27 -2.54
C ILE A 73 6.66 -12.93 -1.26
N PHE A 74 5.40 -12.62 -0.90
CA PHE A 74 4.73 -13.13 0.29
C PHE A 74 3.44 -13.86 -0.10
N PRO A 75 3.52 -15.07 -0.67
CA PRO A 75 2.36 -15.72 -1.29
C PRO A 75 1.25 -16.12 -0.31
N GLU A 76 1.57 -16.22 0.99
CA GLU A 76 0.60 -16.59 2.03
C GLU A 76 0.04 -15.39 2.79
N SER A 77 0.41 -14.16 2.41
CA SER A 77 0.02 -12.96 3.14
C SER A 77 -1.45 -12.57 2.91
N ARG A 78 -1.99 -11.83 3.88
CA ARG A 78 -3.21 -11.07 3.71
C ARG A 78 -2.83 -9.64 3.28
N ILE A 79 -3.69 -9.03 2.50
CA ILE A 79 -3.43 -7.70 1.93
C ILE A 79 -4.53 -6.75 2.38
N GLU A 80 -4.15 -5.67 3.06
CA GLU A 80 -5.07 -4.58 3.36
C GLU A 80 -4.73 -3.39 2.48
N VAL A 81 -5.71 -2.96 1.69
CA VAL A 81 -5.59 -1.78 0.82
C VAL A 81 -6.39 -0.64 1.44
N THR A 82 -5.74 0.46 1.76
CA THR A 82 -6.42 1.62 2.35
C THR A 82 -6.18 2.86 1.50
N GLY A 83 -7.26 3.63 1.29
CA GLY A 83 -7.21 4.88 0.53
C GLY A 83 -7.24 6.08 1.46
N HIS A 84 -6.48 7.12 1.10
CA HIS A 84 -6.32 8.33 1.90
C HIS A 84 -6.31 9.56 1.00
N THR A 85 -6.86 10.67 1.53
CA THR A 85 -6.87 11.95 0.84
C THR A 85 -6.14 13.00 1.68
N ASP A 86 -5.87 14.16 1.08
CA ASP A 86 -5.54 15.34 1.85
C ASP A 86 -6.84 15.96 2.42
N SER A 87 -6.73 17.11 3.08
CA SER A 87 -7.88 17.78 3.70
C SER A 87 -8.66 18.68 2.75
N THR A 88 -8.38 18.66 1.46
CA THR A 88 -9.09 19.46 0.47
C THR A 88 -10.45 18.82 0.16
N GLY A 89 -11.51 19.63 0.15
CA GLY A 89 -12.85 19.14 -0.10
C GLY A 89 -13.60 18.75 1.19
N THR A 90 -14.79 18.17 1.01
CA THR A 90 -15.61 17.76 2.17
C THR A 90 -15.23 16.37 2.66
N ASP A 91 -15.47 16.12 3.94
CA ASP A 91 -15.21 14.82 4.57
C ASP A 91 -15.95 13.70 3.85
N ASN A 92 -17.20 13.92 3.48
CA ASN A 92 -18.02 12.91 2.84
C ASN A 92 -17.50 12.54 1.45
N ILE A 93 -17.14 13.54 0.64
CA ILE A 93 -16.56 13.33 -0.70
C ILE A 93 -15.22 12.59 -0.56
N ASN A 94 -14.37 13.01 0.37
CA ASN A 94 -13.06 12.39 0.58
C ASN A 94 -13.19 10.93 1.04
N GLN A 95 -14.18 10.65 1.89
CA GLN A 95 -14.44 9.29 2.35
C GLN A 95 -14.88 8.40 1.18
N GLN A 96 -15.80 8.86 0.35
CA GLN A 96 -16.28 8.11 -0.80
C GLN A 96 -15.18 7.90 -1.84
N LEU A 97 -14.39 8.94 -2.12
CA LEU A 97 -13.33 8.89 -3.10
C LEU A 97 -12.21 7.93 -2.67
N SER A 98 -11.78 8.00 -1.41
CA SER A 98 -10.75 7.13 -0.88
C SER A 98 -11.20 5.67 -0.88
N GLN A 99 -12.46 5.40 -0.54
CA GLN A 99 -13.04 4.06 -0.58
C GLN A 99 -13.05 3.50 -1.99
N ALA A 100 -13.47 4.30 -2.97
CA ALA A 100 -13.52 3.90 -4.37
C ALA A 100 -12.12 3.63 -4.94
N ARG A 101 -11.15 4.47 -4.61
CA ARG A 101 -9.77 4.28 -5.04
C ARG A 101 -9.15 3.01 -4.46
N ALA A 102 -9.33 2.77 -3.16
CA ALA A 102 -8.87 1.54 -2.52
C ALA A 102 -9.54 0.31 -3.16
N GLY A 103 -10.84 0.38 -3.40
CA GLY A 103 -11.60 -0.70 -4.03
C GLY A 103 -11.08 -1.03 -5.43
N ASN A 104 -10.80 -0.01 -6.23
CA ASN A 104 -10.28 -0.21 -7.59
C ASN A 104 -8.86 -0.77 -7.59
N VAL A 105 -8.02 -0.37 -6.65
CA VAL A 105 -6.69 -0.98 -6.47
C VAL A 105 -6.84 -2.46 -6.12
N GLY A 106 -7.70 -2.80 -5.17
CA GLY A 106 -7.96 -4.18 -4.79
C GLY A 106 -8.47 -5.02 -5.96
N LYS A 107 -9.37 -4.47 -6.76
CA LYS A 107 -9.91 -5.13 -7.95
C LYS A 107 -8.82 -5.39 -8.98
N PHE A 108 -7.92 -4.43 -9.20
CA PHE A 108 -6.78 -4.61 -10.11
C PHE A 108 -5.86 -5.74 -9.62
N LEU A 109 -5.59 -5.80 -8.33
CA LEU A 109 -4.77 -6.86 -7.74
C LEU A 109 -5.38 -8.24 -8.01
N THR A 110 -6.69 -8.36 -7.94
CA THR A 110 -7.42 -9.60 -8.20
C THR A 110 -7.46 -9.93 -9.69
N GLU A 111 -7.90 -8.98 -10.52
CA GLU A 111 -8.14 -9.24 -11.94
C GLU A 111 -6.87 -9.33 -12.76
N VAL A 112 -5.90 -8.47 -12.51
CA VAL A 112 -4.63 -8.43 -13.25
C VAL A 112 -3.55 -9.21 -12.52
N GLY A 113 -3.45 -9.04 -11.20
CA GLY A 113 -2.44 -9.70 -10.37
C GLY A 113 -2.75 -11.14 -10.04
N GLU A 114 -3.97 -11.59 -10.30
CA GLU A 114 -4.44 -12.95 -9.98
C GLU A 114 -4.31 -13.29 -8.49
N ILE A 115 -4.39 -12.26 -7.64
CA ILE A 115 -4.36 -12.45 -6.19
C ILE A 115 -5.77 -12.83 -5.74
N ALA A 116 -5.86 -13.92 -4.95
CA ALA A 116 -7.14 -14.42 -4.48
C ALA A 116 -7.90 -13.32 -3.73
N PRO A 117 -9.18 -13.05 -4.07
CA PRO A 117 -9.95 -11.98 -3.43
C PRO A 117 -10.11 -12.18 -1.92
N GLU A 118 -10.08 -13.41 -1.43
CA GLU A 118 -10.17 -13.73 -0.01
C GLU A 118 -8.97 -13.18 0.79
N ARG A 119 -7.86 -12.90 0.13
CA ARG A 119 -6.67 -12.33 0.76
C ARG A 119 -6.72 -10.82 0.88
N ILE A 120 -7.66 -10.16 0.21
CA ILE A 120 -7.66 -8.71 0.05
C ILE A 120 -8.83 -8.08 0.80
N THR A 121 -8.56 -7.05 1.61
CA THR A 121 -9.57 -6.15 2.17
C THR A 121 -9.28 -4.74 1.70
N THR A 122 -10.33 -3.93 1.51
CA THR A 122 -10.21 -2.55 1.06
C THR A 122 -11.00 -1.62 1.96
N GLN A 123 -10.45 -0.45 2.26
CA GLN A 123 -11.09 0.54 3.12
C GLN A 123 -10.60 1.94 2.77
N GLY A 124 -11.52 2.91 2.74
CA GLY A 124 -11.18 4.31 2.64
C GLY A 124 -11.24 4.99 4.00
N TYR A 125 -10.31 5.89 4.25
CA TYR A 125 -10.25 6.69 5.48
C TYR A 125 -10.38 8.19 5.23
N GLY A 126 -10.58 8.61 3.98
CA GLY A 126 -10.64 10.03 3.65
C GLY A 126 -9.40 10.76 4.15
N GLU A 127 -9.60 11.91 4.80
CA GLU A 127 -8.52 12.72 5.35
C GLU A 127 -8.16 12.39 6.80
N SER A 128 -8.79 11.38 7.41
CA SER A 128 -8.70 11.13 8.86
C SER A 128 -7.34 10.58 9.34
N ARG A 129 -6.48 10.12 8.43
CA ARG A 129 -5.18 9.52 8.78
C ARG A 129 -4.03 10.20 8.04
N PRO A 130 -3.73 11.47 8.33
CA PRO A 130 -2.63 12.16 7.68
C PRO A 130 -1.28 11.60 8.12
N VAL A 131 -0.32 11.55 7.19
CA VAL A 131 1.08 11.19 7.46
C VAL A 131 2.01 12.41 7.38
N ALA A 132 1.49 13.54 6.90
CA ALA A 132 2.23 14.78 6.74
C ALA A 132 1.30 15.97 6.95
N SER A 133 1.85 17.18 6.94
CA SER A 133 1.06 18.40 7.11
C SER A 133 0.20 18.68 5.89
N ASN A 134 -1.09 18.95 6.12
CA ASN A 134 -2.00 19.43 5.08
C ASN A 134 -1.82 20.92 4.76
N LYS A 135 -0.97 21.61 5.52
CA LYS A 135 -0.70 23.04 5.33
C LYS A 135 0.26 23.30 4.17
N THR A 136 1.04 22.30 3.76
CA THR A 136 2.02 22.44 2.66
C THR A 136 1.58 21.58 1.48
N ALA A 137 1.93 22.01 0.28
CA ALA A 137 1.66 21.24 -0.93
C ALA A 137 2.36 19.88 -0.91
N ALA A 138 3.61 19.84 -0.42
CA ALA A 138 4.37 18.60 -0.29
C ALA A 138 3.71 17.62 0.69
N GLY A 139 3.23 18.12 1.83
CA GLY A 139 2.55 17.30 2.83
C GLY A 139 1.22 16.77 2.33
N ARG A 140 0.44 17.61 1.63
CA ARG A 140 -0.82 17.16 1.00
C ARG A 140 -0.56 16.06 -0.02
N ALA A 141 0.52 16.18 -0.81
CA ALA A 141 0.88 15.15 -1.79
C ALA A 141 1.17 13.81 -1.12
N GLU A 142 1.86 13.81 0.02
CA GLU A 142 2.10 12.58 0.78
C GLU A 142 0.83 12.00 1.38
N ASN A 143 -0.12 12.85 1.79
CA ASN A 143 -1.40 12.40 2.34
C ASN A 143 -2.30 11.76 1.27
N ARG A 144 -2.18 12.17 0.02
CA ARG A 144 -2.90 11.55 -1.11
C ARG A 144 -2.18 10.25 -1.49
N ARG A 145 -2.58 9.15 -0.88
CA ARG A 145 -1.91 7.88 -1.06
C ARG A 145 -2.86 6.69 -0.97
N VAL A 146 -2.40 5.56 -1.48
CA VAL A 146 -3.00 4.25 -1.23
C VAL A 146 -1.95 3.45 -0.48
N GLU A 147 -2.32 2.88 0.66
CA GLU A 147 -1.43 2.02 1.44
C GLU A 147 -1.75 0.57 1.18
N ILE A 148 -0.71 -0.21 0.94
CA ILE A 148 -0.80 -1.65 0.75
C ILE A 148 -0.06 -2.28 1.93
N ASN A 149 -0.80 -2.89 2.86
CA ASN A 149 -0.22 -3.55 4.01
C ASN A 149 -0.18 -5.06 3.75
N ILE A 150 1.04 -5.59 3.66
CA ILE A 150 1.29 -7.02 3.43
C ILE A 150 1.46 -7.66 4.80
N ILE A 151 0.47 -8.46 5.21
CA ILE A 151 0.38 -8.99 6.56
C ILE A 151 0.75 -10.47 6.56
N ASN A 152 1.85 -10.78 7.25
CA ASN A 152 2.43 -12.13 7.31
C ASN A 152 2.24 -12.81 8.68
N GLN A 153 1.35 -12.24 9.49
CA GLN A 153 1.07 -12.79 10.83
C GLN A 153 -0.31 -13.42 10.89
#